data_eb8f85204a52fa58f76796a2a809b235
#
_entry.id   eb8f85204a52fa58f76796a2a809b235
#
_cell.length_a   1.000
_cell.length_b   1.000
_cell.length_c   1.000
_cell.angle_alpha   90.00
_cell.angle_beta   90.00
_cell.angle_gamma   90.00
#
_symmetry.space_group_name_H-M   'P 1'
#
loop_
_entity.id
_entity.type
_entity.pdbx_description
1 polymer ?
#
loop_
_entity_poly.entity_id
_entity_poly.type
_entity_poly.pdbx_seq_one_letter_code
_entity_poly.pdbx_strand_id
1 'polypeptide(L)'
;MSFNPYAPYGPLTESTIRVVTWNVWGRYGADCEARQAVLEQTLEQTAPDLICLVEAWRQGDSTQPGRVAARLGLAHHRFVGEWEQEDWVSGIGFVSRWPMTEPRRRPLRAEDGSGFGEAVHVAVAGERGSIQLFAVMLDYPLDASALRQHQVRQLVRFIAETAAETAPRRDLVVVCGDFNAGPDSDEIRMLTGRSAPAAPGMVFYDAWELAGDDSPGYTWSNRNPLAAVGLYPDRRFDYIFSAWPRRGGVGHPTGCSLLGVRAPGEQQVSDHYGLAADLRY
;
A
#
# COMPACT_ATOMS: atom_id res chain seq x y z
N MET A 1 -24.51 9.51 24.00
CA MET A 1 -24.78 8.07 24.02
C MET A 1 -23.87 7.46 25.07
N SER A 2 -24.37 6.60 25.96
CA SER A 2 -23.55 5.88 26.92
C SER A 2 -22.61 4.90 26.18
N PHE A 3 -21.38 4.80 26.65
CA PHE A 3 -20.42 3.82 26.12
C PHE A 3 -20.94 2.40 26.42
N ASN A 4 -21.02 1.55 25.40
CA ASN A 4 -21.35 0.15 25.55
C ASN A 4 -20.07 -0.69 25.32
N PRO A 5 -19.50 -1.32 26.35
CA PRO A 5 -18.28 -2.10 26.21
C PRO A 5 -18.42 -3.36 25.33
N TYR A 6 -19.65 -3.83 25.10
CA TYR A 6 -19.93 -4.97 24.22
C TYR A 6 -20.22 -4.57 22.77
N ALA A 7 -20.31 -3.28 22.49
CA ALA A 7 -20.49 -2.73 21.15
C ALA A 7 -19.79 -1.36 21.07
N PRO A 8 -18.46 -1.31 21.25
CA PRO A 8 -17.70 -0.05 21.38
C PRO A 8 -17.79 0.82 20.13
N TYR A 9 -17.99 0.21 18.98
CA TYR A 9 -18.10 0.91 17.68
C TYR A 9 -19.55 1.12 17.22
N GLY A 10 -20.56 0.65 18.00
CA GLY A 10 -21.97 0.60 17.61
C GLY A 10 -22.24 -0.50 16.58
N PRO A 11 -23.38 -0.45 15.89
CA PRO A 11 -23.67 -1.42 14.82
C PRO A 11 -22.57 -1.38 13.76
N LEU A 12 -22.10 -2.56 13.33
CA LEU A 12 -21.04 -2.67 12.33
C LEU A 12 -21.60 -2.40 10.92
N THR A 13 -20.82 -1.72 10.10
CA THR A 13 -21.06 -1.58 8.68
C THR A 13 -20.74 -2.90 7.97
N GLU A 14 -21.64 -3.40 7.14
CA GLU A 14 -21.46 -4.64 6.38
C GLU A 14 -20.74 -4.43 5.04
N SER A 15 -20.89 -3.23 4.45
CA SER A 15 -20.21 -2.90 3.20
C SER A 15 -18.70 -2.80 3.37
N THR A 16 -17.99 -3.15 2.32
CA THR A 16 -16.53 -3.09 2.25
C THR A 16 -16.08 -2.35 0.99
N ILE A 17 -14.84 -1.87 1.02
CA ILE A 17 -14.08 -1.49 -0.16
C ILE A 17 -12.90 -2.44 -0.31
N ARG A 18 -12.50 -2.71 -1.55
CA ARG A 18 -11.31 -3.49 -1.87
C ARG A 18 -10.16 -2.59 -2.24
N VAL A 19 -9.09 -2.68 -1.45
CA VAL A 19 -7.83 -1.96 -1.67
C VAL A 19 -6.78 -2.96 -2.13
N VAL A 20 -6.03 -2.60 -3.17
CA VAL A 20 -4.87 -3.36 -3.66
C VAL A 20 -3.62 -2.52 -3.51
N THR A 21 -2.52 -3.13 -3.07
CA THR A 21 -1.17 -2.60 -3.19
C THR A 21 -0.26 -3.60 -3.87
N TRP A 22 0.65 -3.12 -4.74
CA TRP A 22 1.62 -3.96 -5.42
C TRP A 22 2.87 -3.17 -5.78
N ASN A 23 4.04 -3.61 -5.33
CA ASN A 23 5.30 -3.21 -5.95
C ASN A 23 5.39 -3.94 -7.30
N VAL A 24 5.33 -3.20 -8.40
CA VAL A 24 5.18 -3.77 -9.76
C VAL A 24 6.49 -3.84 -10.54
N TRP A 25 7.61 -3.49 -9.87
CA TRP A 25 8.94 -3.56 -10.45
C TRP A 25 9.07 -2.84 -11.81
N GLY A 26 8.30 -1.83 -12.01
CA GLY A 26 8.33 -0.92 -13.16
C GLY A 26 8.63 -1.59 -14.52
N ARG A 27 9.55 -1.00 -15.24
CA ARG A 27 10.08 -1.53 -16.49
C ARG A 27 11.46 -2.18 -16.32
N TYR A 28 11.83 -2.54 -15.08
CA TYR A 28 13.04 -3.29 -14.82
C TYR A 28 12.95 -4.71 -15.39
N GLY A 29 14.10 -5.29 -15.72
CA GLY A 29 14.19 -6.66 -16.25
C GLY A 29 13.56 -6.85 -17.63
N ALA A 30 13.31 -8.11 -17.99
CA ALA A 30 12.74 -8.50 -19.27
C ALA A 30 11.20 -8.54 -19.23
N ASP A 31 10.60 -8.70 -20.42
CA ASP A 31 9.18 -9.04 -20.62
C ASP A 31 8.18 -8.04 -20.01
N CYS A 32 8.52 -6.73 -19.92
CA CYS A 32 7.70 -5.70 -19.31
C CYS A 32 6.25 -5.72 -19.80
N GLU A 33 6.01 -5.88 -21.10
CA GLU A 33 4.66 -5.89 -21.66
C GLU A 33 3.88 -7.18 -21.31
N ALA A 34 4.57 -8.34 -21.25
CA ALA A 34 3.94 -9.57 -20.79
C ALA A 34 3.60 -9.50 -19.29
N ARG A 35 4.49 -8.96 -18.46
CA ARG A 35 4.23 -8.70 -17.04
C ARG A 35 3.04 -7.75 -16.85
N GLN A 36 2.99 -6.68 -17.63
CA GLN A 36 1.89 -5.72 -17.61
C GLN A 36 0.54 -6.39 -17.96
N ALA A 37 0.49 -7.24 -18.99
CA ALA A 37 -0.73 -7.93 -19.36
C ALA A 37 -1.25 -8.84 -18.23
N VAL A 38 -0.34 -9.52 -17.53
CA VAL A 38 -0.69 -10.37 -16.39
C VAL A 38 -1.16 -9.53 -15.18
N LEU A 39 -0.52 -8.39 -14.91
CA LEU A 39 -0.96 -7.43 -13.90
C LEU A 39 -2.40 -6.98 -14.17
N GLU A 40 -2.67 -6.49 -15.39
CA GLU A 40 -3.99 -6.01 -15.80
C GLU A 40 -5.06 -7.09 -15.67
N GLN A 41 -4.77 -8.31 -16.10
CA GLN A 41 -5.70 -9.45 -15.96
C GLN A 41 -5.97 -9.80 -14.49
N THR A 42 -4.93 -9.81 -13.67
CA THR A 42 -5.07 -10.12 -12.24
C THR A 42 -5.91 -9.05 -11.52
N LEU A 43 -5.67 -7.77 -11.82
CA LEU A 43 -6.44 -6.67 -11.25
C LEU A 43 -7.90 -6.67 -11.73
N GLU A 44 -8.14 -7.00 -13.00
CA GLU A 44 -9.51 -7.14 -13.54
C GLU A 44 -10.29 -8.24 -12.79
N GLN A 45 -9.68 -9.40 -12.54
CA GLN A 45 -10.29 -10.50 -11.76
C GLN A 45 -10.49 -10.14 -10.28
N THR A 46 -9.60 -9.31 -9.72
CA THR A 46 -9.67 -8.87 -8.33
C THR A 46 -10.77 -7.83 -8.12
N ALA A 47 -11.13 -7.06 -9.15
CA ALA A 47 -12.14 -6.00 -9.14
C ALA A 47 -11.96 -5.00 -7.97
N PRO A 48 -10.79 -4.35 -7.83
CA PRO A 48 -10.52 -3.43 -6.73
C PRO A 48 -11.26 -2.10 -6.88
N ASP A 49 -11.51 -1.44 -5.76
CA ASP A 49 -12.01 -0.06 -5.70
C ASP A 49 -10.86 0.95 -5.73
N LEU A 50 -9.76 0.61 -5.07
CA LEU A 50 -8.55 1.43 -4.93
C LEU A 50 -7.31 0.58 -5.20
N ILE A 51 -6.37 1.15 -5.97
CA ILE A 51 -5.09 0.49 -6.29
C ILE A 51 -3.96 1.47 -6.01
N CYS A 52 -2.94 0.99 -5.30
CA CYS A 52 -1.64 1.64 -5.13
C CYS A 52 -0.56 0.78 -5.79
N LEU A 53 0.12 1.31 -6.79
CA LEU A 53 1.25 0.68 -7.46
C LEU A 53 2.54 1.36 -7.00
N VAL A 54 3.42 0.60 -6.38
CA VAL A 54 4.77 1.04 -6.01
C VAL A 54 5.73 0.63 -7.12
N GLU A 55 6.73 1.45 -7.39
CA GLU A 55 7.61 1.32 -8.57
C GLU A 55 6.84 1.28 -9.90
N ALA A 56 5.72 1.96 -9.98
CA ALA A 56 5.00 2.17 -11.23
C ALA A 56 5.84 3.02 -12.20
N TRP A 57 5.54 2.93 -13.49
CA TRP A 57 6.29 3.66 -14.51
C TRP A 57 5.47 4.74 -15.23
N ARG A 58 6.21 5.75 -15.73
CA ARG A 58 5.78 6.70 -16.76
C ARG A 58 6.81 6.70 -17.88
N GLN A 59 6.35 6.59 -19.12
CA GLN A 59 7.17 6.68 -20.34
C GLN A 59 6.45 7.59 -21.34
N GLY A 60 7.04 8.73 -21.65
CA GLY A 60 6.35 9.78 -22.38
C GLY A 60 5.03 10.19 -21.72
N ASP A 61 3.95 10.19 -22.48
CA ASP A 61 2.60 10.51 -21.97
C ASP A 61 1.88 9.30 -21.34
N SER A 62 2.44 8.09 -21.48
CA SER A 62 1.85 6.87 -20.93
C SER A 62 2.30 6.62 -19.51
N THR A 63 1.35 6.21 -18.65
CA THR A 63 1.63 5.82 -17.27
C THR A 63 1.04 4.45 -16.97
N GLN A 64 1.72 3.66 -16.14
CA GLN A 64 1.20 2.36 -15.74
C GLN A 64 -0.18 2.43 -15.06
N PRO A 65 -0.42 3.35 -14.09
CA PRO A 65 -1.76 3.51 -13.53
C PRO A 65 -2.81 3.93 -14.58
N GLY A 66 -2.43 4.71 -15.59
CA GLY A 66 -3.32 5.06 -16.69
C GLY A 66 -3.72 3.86 -17.55
N ARG A 67 -2.77 2.97 -17.87
CA ARG A 67 -3.06 1.71 -18.57
C ARG A 67 -3.97 0.79 -17.75
N VAL A 68 -3.67 0.62 -16.46
CA VAL A 68 -4.51 -0.17 -15.55
C VAL A 68 -5.92 0.42 -15.47
N ALA A 69 -6.05 1.74 -15.30
CA ALA A 69 -7.34 2.42 -15.25
C ALA A 69 -8.15 2.18 -16.52
N ALA A 70 -7.54 2.33 -17.70
CA ALA A 70 -8.19 2.07 -18.98
C ALA A 70 -8.66 0.60 -19.11
N ARG A 71 -7.83 -0.37 -18.68
CA ARG A 71 -8.17 -1.78 -18.71
C ARG A 71 -9.36 -2.13 -17.81
N LEU A 72 -9.42 -1.52 -16.63
CA LEU A 72 -10.48 -1.77 -15.64
C LEU A 72 -11.73 -0.90 -15.88
N GLY A 73 -11.71 0.01 -16.83
CA GLY A 73 -12.81 0.97 -17.04
C GLY A 73 -12.98 1.97 -15.90
N LEU A 74 -11.88 2.27 -15.18
CA LEU A 74 -11.87 3.24 -14.07
C LEU A 74 -11.42 4.62 -14.57
N ALA A 75 -12.11 5.69 -14.14
CA ALA A 75 -11.89 7.03 -14.68
C ALA A 75 -10.74 7.79 -14.00
N HIS A 76 -10.34 7.38 -12.81
CA HIS A 76 -9.45 8.19 -11.98
C HIS A 76 -8.11 7.49 -11.74
N HIS A 77 -7.04 8.14 -12.18
CA HIS A 77 -5.67 7.69 -11.91
C HIS A 77 -4.74 8.87 -11.65
N ARG A 78 -3.64 8.61 -10.95
CA ARG A 78 -2.55 9.56 -10.68
C ARG A 78 -1.22 8.83 -10.75
N PHE A 79 -0.18 9.56 -11.12
CA PHE A 79 1.21 9.09 -11.09
C PHE A 79 2.09 10.18 -10.49
N VAL A 80 2.97 9.77 -9.57
CA VAL A 80 4.02 10.62 -8.99
C VAL A 80 5.33 9.87 -9.06
N GLY A 81 6.34 10.43 -9.72
CA GLY A 81 7.64 9.78 -9.83
C GLY A 81 8.75 10.77 -10.13
N GLU A 82 9.93 10.47 -9.59
CA GLU A 82 11.15 11.26 -9.77
C GLU A 82 12.39 10.39 -10.03
N TRP A 83 12.28 9.07 -9.91
CA TRP A 83 13.43 8.19 -10.13
C TRP A 83 13.58 7.93 -11.62
N GLU A 84 14.36 8.81 -12.27
CA GLU A 84 14.59 8.73 -13.70
C GLU A 84 15.46 7.52 -14.06
N GLN A 85 15.05 6.83 -15.11
CA GLN A 85 15.75 5.78 -15.81
C GLN A 85 16.11 6.31 -17.20
N GLU A 86 16.72 5.50 -18.06
CA GLU A 86 17.15 5.95 -19.40
C GLU A 86 16.01 6.55 -20.23
N ASP A 87 14.83 5.92 -20.27
CA ASP A 87 13.70 6.32 -21.12
C ASP A 87 12.35 6.30 -20.38
N TRP A 88 12.35 6.10 -19.08
CA TRP A 88 11.14 6.07 -18.24
C TRP A 88 11.42 6.59 -16.82
N VAL A 89 10.36 6.89 -16.09
CA VAL A 89 10.43 7.35 -14.69
C VAL A 89 9.72 6.35 -13.80
N SER A 90 10.37 5.94 -12.71
CA SER A 90 9.76 5.14 -11.66
C SER A 90 9.09 6.02 -10.61
N GLY A 91 8.02 5.51 -10.00
CA GLY A 91 7.28 6.23 -8.98
C GLY A 91 6.11 5.47 -8.39
N ILE A 92 5.18 6.20 -7.84
CA ILE A 92 3.96 5.69 -7.21
C ILE A 92 2.75 6.02 -8.08
N GLY A 93 1.91 5.01 -8.33
CA GLY A 93 0.69 5.11 -9.10
C GLY A 93 -0.56 4.84 -8.27
N PHE A 94 -1.65 5.55 -8.56
CA PHE A 94 -2.96 5.33 -7.98
C PHE A 94 -3.99 5.12 -9.07
N VAL A 95 -4.92 4.20 -8.83
CA VAL A 95 -6.15 4.05 -9.62
C VAL A 95 -7.33 3.96 -8.65
N SER A 96 -8.43 4.62 -8.97
CA SER A 96 -9.59 4.69 -8.09
C SER A 96 -10.90 4.64 -8.88
N ARG A 97 -11.90 4.01 -8.29
CA ARG A 97 -13.30 4.09 -8.72
C ARG A 97 -13.85 5.52 -8.57
N TRP A 98 -13.38 6.26 -7.58
CA TRP A 98 -13.89 7.58 -7.21
C TRP A 98 -12.87 8.69 -7.48
N PRO A 99 -13.34 9.95 -7.61
CA PRO A 99 -12.45 11.09 -7.79
C PRO A 99 -11.37 11.18 -6.70
N MET A 100 -10.17 11.58 -7.11
CA MET A 100 -9.03 11.79 -6.23
C MET A 100 -8.52 13.22 -6.34
N THR A 101 -8.01 13.74 -5.22
CA THR A 101 -7.25 15.00 -5.21
C THR A 101 -5.94 14.89 -5.98
N GLU A 102 -5.28 16.04 -6.21
CA GLU A 102 -3.88 16.03 -6.63
C GLU A 102 -3.02 15.39 -5.53
N PRO A 103 -1.99 14.60 -5.93
CA PRO A 103 -1.14 13.92 -4.98
C PRO A 103 -0.28 14.90 -4.17
N ARG A 104 -0.15 14.63 -2.87
CA ARG A 104 0.79 15.31 -1.97
C ARG A 104 1.93 14.37 -1.66
N ARG A 105 3.13 14.75 -2.03
CA ARG A 105 4.34 13.95 -1.86
C ARG A 105 5.12 14.37 -0.63
N ARG A 106 5.66 13.40 0.10
CA ARG A 106 6.58 13.59 1.20
C ARG A 106 7.78 12.67 1.04
N PRO A 107 8.96 13.18 0.66
CA PRO A 107 10.20 12.42 0.75
C PRO A 107 10.48 12.02 2.21
N LEU A 108 10.85 10.77 2.43
CA LEU A 108 11.21 10.21 3.72
C LEU A 108 12.73 10.00 3.74
N ARG A 109 13.47 10.88 4.40
CA ARG A 109 14.93 10.92 4.36
C ARG A 109 15.54 10.82 5.75
N ALA A 110 16.78 10.36 5.84
CA ALA A 110 17.59 10.51 7.04
C ALA A 110 17.87 12.01 7.33
N GLU A 111 18.40 12.30 8.52
CA GLU A 111 18.72 13.68 8.92
C GLU A 111 19.78 14.33 8.03
N ASP A 112 20.69 13.54 7.47
CA ASP A 112 21.71 13.98 6.50
C ASP A 112 21.20 14.08 5.06
N GLY A 113 19.89 13.83 4.83
CA GLY A 113 19.25 13.84 3.52
C GLY A 113 19.40 12.55 2.73
N SER A 114 20.11 11.54 3.24
CA SER A 114 20.27 10.24 2.59
C SER A 114 18.99 9.41 2.61
N GLY A 115 18.97 8.32 1.83
CA GLY A 115 17.82 7.46 1.65
C GLY A 115 16.96 7.88 0.45
N PHE A 116 16.02 7.03 0.08
CA PHE A 116 15.11 7.25 -1.06
C PHE A 116 13.64 7.02 -0.72
N GLY A 117 13.31 6.70 0.54
CA GLY A 117 11.93 6.45 0.99
C GLY A 117 10.99 7.59 0.59
N GLU A 118 9.74 7.24 0.35
CA GLU A 118 8.71 8.18 -0.09
C GLU A 118 7.33 7.81 0.43
N ALA A 119 6.53 8.82 0.71
CA ALA A 119 5.10 8.70 0.94
C ALA A 119 4.34 9.66 0.02
N VAL A 120 3.26 9.16 -0.59
CA VAL A 120 2.36 9.96 -1.42
C VAL A 120 0.94 9.80 -0.90
N HIS A 121 0.24 10.91 -0.72
CA HIS A 121 -1.13 10.98 -0.24
C HIS A 121 -2.07 11.47 -1.33
N VAL A 122 -3.24 10.84 -1.44
CA VAL A 122 -4.42 11.34 -2.14
C VAL A 122 -5.65 11.21 -1.25
N ALA A 123 -6.53 12.19 -1.28
CA ALA A 123 -7.87 12.05 -0.71
C ALA A 123 -8.82 11.56 -1.80
N VAL A 124 -9.55 10.48 -1.52
CA VAL A 124 -10.51 9.87 -2.42
C VAL A 124 -11.93 10.22 -1.96
N ALA A 125 -12.77 10.74 -2.87
CA ALA A 125 -14.16 11.09 -2.58
C ALA A 125 -15.07 9.86 -2.70
N GLY A 126 -14.97 8.94 -1.73
CA GLY A 126 -15.76 7.71 -1.73
C GLY A 126 -17.23 7.94 -1.40
N GLU A 127 -18.08 6.94 -1.63
CA GLU A 127 -19.54 7.04 -1.51
C GLU A 127 -20.02 7.34 -0.09
N ARG A 128 -19.28 6.95 0.93
CA ARG A 128 -19.68 7.07 2.34
C ARG A 128 -18.80 8.01 3.14
N GLY A 129 -17.91 8.72 2.49
CA GLY A 129 -17.00 9.68 3.08
C GLY A 129 -15.65 9.70 2.39
N SER A 130 -14.78 10.54 2.87
CA SER A 130 -13.44 10.66 2.34
C SER A 130 -12.57 9.49 2.81
N ILE A 131 -11.70 9.01 1.91
CA ILE A 131 -10.67 8.04 2.21
C ILE A 131 -9.31 8.72 2.05
N GLN A 132 -8.54 8.76 3.11
CA GLN A 132 -7.18 9.28 3.11
C GLN A 132 -6.24 8.12 2.78
N LEU A 133 -5.78 8.07 1.54
CA LEU A 133 -4.98 6.98 1.01
C LEU A 133 -3.51 7.41 0.91
N PHE A 134 -2.64 6.69 1.60
CA PHE A 134 -1.19 6.90 1.59
C PHE A 134 -0.52 5.68 0.95
N ALA A 135 0.25 5.92 -0.10
CA ALA A 135 1.16 4.92 -0.66
C ALA A 135 2.58 5.19 -0.19
N VAL A 136 3.32 4.15 0.13
CA VAL A 136 4.64 4.24 0.77
C VAL A 136 5.63 3.31 0.08
N MET A 137 6.87 3.78 -0.05
CA MET A 137 8.05 2.95 -0.31
C MET A 137 9.13 3.37 0.69
N LEU A 138 9.64 2.43 1.49
CA LEU A 138 10.76 2.65 2.41
C LEU A 138 12.06 2.10 1.84
N ASP A 139 13.19 2.48 2.44
CA ASP A 139 14.51 2.02 2.03
C ASP A 139 14.68 0.50 2.14
N TYR A 140 15.24 -0.15 1.11
CA TYR A 140 15.29 -1.61 0.96
C TYR A 140 16.42 -2.32 1.71
N PRO A 141 17.64 -1.74 2.00
CA PRO A 141 18.72 -2.50 2.59
C PRO A 141 18.28 -3.18 3.90
N LEU A 142 18.60 -4.47 4.04
CA LEU A 142 18.16 -5.27 5.20
C LEU A 142 18.67 -4.73 6.53
N ASP A 143 19.83 -4.08 6.54
CA ASP A 143 20.47 -3.47 7.69
C ASP A 143 19.99 -2.02 7.96
N ALA A 144 19.10 -1.48 7.14
CA ALA A 144 18.61 -0.10 7.24
C ALA A 144 17.41 0.09 8.20
N SER A 145 17.17 -0.80 9.17
CA SER A 145 16.03 -0.70 10.08
C SER A 145 15.99 0.64 10.84
N ALA A 146 17.14 1.16 11.29
CA ALA A 146 17.18 2.46 11.97
C ALA A 146 16.68 3.60 11.06
N LEU A 147 17.05 3.58 9.77
CA LEU A 147 16.55 4.54 8.78
C LEU A 147 15.05 4.37 8.56
N ARG A 148 14.56 3.13 8.35
CA ARG A 148 13.12 2.86 8.18
C ARG A 148 12.30 3.27 9.41
N GLN A 149 12.80 3.10 10.62
CA GLN A 149 12.15 3.62 11.83
C GLN A 149 12.03 5.15 11.80
N HIS A 150 13.07 5.85 11.33
CA HIS A 150 13.01 7.30 11.14
C HIS A 150 11.98 7.67 10.08
N GLN A 151 11.96 6.97 8.95
CA GLN A 151 10.99 7.15 7.86
C GLN A 151 9.55 6.89 8.31
N VAL A 152 9.31 5.85 9.13
CA VAL A 152 7.98 5.58 9.72
C VAL A 152 7.54 6.72 10.63
N ARG A 153 8.44 7.33 11.41
CA ARG A 153 8.08 8.51 12.23
C ARG A 153 7.71 9.72 11.35
N GLN A 154 8.40 9.92 10.22
CA GLN A 154 8.06 10.98 9.25
C GLN A 154 6.72 10.69 8.59
N LEU A 155 6.46 9.44 8.17
CA LEU A 155 5.20 9.00 7.59
C LEU A 155 4.03 9.26 8.55
N VAL A 156 4.13 8.81 9.80
CA VAL A 156 3.05 8.97 10.80
C VAL A 156 2.81 10.46 11.10
N ARG A 157 3.85 11.29 11.10
CA ARG A 157 3.73 12.74 11.21
C ARG A 157 2.98 13.33 10.02
N PHE A 158 3.31 12.91 8.80
CA PHE A 158 2.60 13.32 7.58
C PHE A 158 1.11 12.93 7.61
N ILE A 159 0.79 11.73 8.10
CA ILE A 159 -0.59 11.28 8.29
C ILE A 159 -1.30 12.17 9.33
N ALA A 160 -0.65 12.48 10.44
CA ALA A 160 -1.23 13.33 11.49
C ALA A 160 -1.50 14.76 11.00
N GLU A 161 -0.57 15.35 10.26
CA GLU A 161 -0.72 16.67 9.64
C GLU A 161 -1.90 16.68 8.67
N THR A 162 -2.00 15.68 7.78
CA THR A 162 -3.10 15.53 6.84
C THR A 162 -4.44 15.36 7.56
N ALA A 163 -4.47 14.53 8.60
CA ALA A 163 -5.68 14.31 9.39
C ALA A 163 -6.13 15.59 10.15
N ALA A 164 -5.23 16.48 10.54
CA ALA A 164 -5.57 17.74 11.18
C ALA A 164 -6.22 18.75 10.23
N GLU A 165 -5.92 18.67 8.94
CA GLU A 165 -6.48 19.53 7.88
C GLU A 165 -7.88 19.08 7.43
N THR A 166 -8.23 17.82 7.63
CA THR A 166 -9.53 17.22 7.26
C THR A 166 -10.39 17.04 8.52
N ALA A 167 -11.63 16.57 8.41
CA ALA A 167 -12.47 16.26 9.57
C ALA A 167 -12.07 14.89 10.18
N PRO A 168 -11.02 14.83 11.02
CA PRO A 168 -10.12 13.69 11.20
C PRO A 168 -10.75 12.46 11.87
N ARG A 169 -11.98 12.54 12.35
CA ARG A 169 -12.60 11.42 13.09
C ARG A 169 -13.61 10.62 12.28
N ARG A 170 -13.80 10.95 10.99
CA ARG A 170 -14.79 10.29 10.13
C ARG A 170 -14.19 9.62 8.91
N ASP A 171 -13.01 10.07 8.45
CA ASP A 171 -12.39 9.56 7.24
C ASP A 171 -11.70 8.22 7.50
N LEU A 172 -11.85 7.29 6.57
CA LEU A 172 -11.04 6.08 6.55
C LEU A 172 -9.60 6.47 6.18
N VAL A 173 -8.63 6.05 6.97
CA VAL A 173 -7.20 6.22 6.66
C VAL A 173 -6.62 4.85 6.30
N VAL A 174 -6.06 4.76 5.10
CA VAL A 174 -5.37 3.57 4.59
C VAL A 174 -3.93 3.95 4.27
N VAL A 175 -3.00 3.14 4.72
CA VAL A 175 -1.57 3.25 4.41
C VAL A 175 -1.14 1.93 3.80
N CYS A 176 -0.61 1.95 2.58
CA CYS A 176 -0.22 0.73 1.89
C CYS A 176 1.06 0.94 1.07
N GLY A 177 1.68 -0.15 0.66
CA GLY A 177 2.89 -0.10 -0.15
C GLY A 177 3.98 -1.03 0.35
N ASP A 178 5.19 -0.78 -0.13
CA ASP A 178 6.38 -1.54 0.19
C ASP A 178 7.15 -0.88 1.35
N PHE A 179 7.12 -1.53 2.50
CA PHE A 179 7.82 -1.08 3.71
C PHE A 179 9.23 -1.66 3.81
N ASN A 180 9.61 -2.59 2.94
CA ASN A 180 10.92 -3.26 2.94
C ASN A 180 11.33 -3.83 4.32
N ALA A 181 10.35 -4.19 5.14
CA ALA A 181 10.50 -4.59 6.54
C ALA A 181 9.54 -5.73 6.89
N GLY A 182 10.01 -6.74 7.59
CA GLY A 182 9.18 -7.85 8.05
C GLY A 182 8.25 -7.45 9.21
N PRO A 183 7.20 -8.24 9.49
CA PRO A 183 6.18 -7.90 10.50
C PRO A 183 6.72 -7.86 11.94
N ASP A 184 7.86 -8.49 12.20
CA ASP A 184 8.57 -8.52 13.49
C ASP A 184 9.62 -7.41 13.64
N SER A 185 9.86 -6.61 12.59
CA SER A 185 10.78 -5.46 12.63
C SER A 185 10.23 -4.32 13.49
N ASP A 186 11.10 -3.52 14.05
CA ASP A 186 10.71 -2.42 14.95
C ASP A 186 9.85 -1.36 14.25
N GLU A 187 10.16 -1.03 13.00
CA GLU A 187 9.41 -0.08 12.18
C GLU A 187 7.94 -0.52 11.96
N ILE A 188 7.69 -1.81 11.76
CA ILE A 188 6.32 -2.35 11.63
C ILE A 188 5.65 -2.46 13.01
N ARG A 189 6.38 -2.87 14.04
CA ARG A 189 5.86 -2.93 15.42
C ARG A 189 5.43 -1.55 15.95
N MET A 190 6.12 -0.47 15.55
CA MET A 190 5.72 0.90 15.86
C MET A 190 4.36 1.28 15.24
N LEU A 191 4.05 0.79 14.04
CA LEU A 191 2.78 1.03 13.36
C LEU A 191 1.64 0.22 13.99
N THR A 192 1.91 -1.03 14.38
CA THR A 192 0.90 -1.98 14.87
C THR A 192 0.69 -1.94 16.38
N GLY A 193 1.36 -1.04 17.11
CA GLY A 193 1.22 -0.91 18.56
C GLY A 193 1.91 -2.01 19.38
N ARG A 194 2.78 -2.81 18.74
CA ARG A 194 3.58 -3.86 19.41
C ARG A 194 4.88 -3.33 20.02
N SER A 195 5.18 -2.05 19.78
CA SER A 195 6.21 -1.26 20.47
C SER A 195 5.69 0.15 20.70
N ALA A 196 6.51 1.06 21.24
CA ALA A 196 6.12 2.46 21.37
C ALA A 196 5.71 3.03 20.00
N PRO A 197 4.47 3.54 19.83
CA PRO A 197 3.99 4.01 18.54
C PRO A 197 4.80 5.22 18.06
N ALA A 198 4.91 5.37 16.73
CA ALA A 198 5.63 6.47 16.10
C ALA A 198 5.06 7.86 16.49
N ALA A 199 3.76 7.93 16.77
CA ALA A 199 3.11 9.07 17.41
C ALA A 199 2.05 8.58 18.40
N PRO A 200 1.85 9.26 19.54
CA PRO A 200 0.83 8.89 20.51
C PRO A 200 -0.56 8.81 19.90
N GLY A 201 -1.27 7.70 20.17
CA GLY A 201 -2.64 7.49 19.71
C GLY A 201 -2.79 7.10 18.22
N MET A 202 -1.69 6.91 17.51
CA MET A 202 -1.72 6.45 16.12
C MET A 202 -1.22 5.01 16.01
N VAL A 203 -2.16 4.09 15.88
CA VAL A 203 -1.94 2.66 15.69
C VAL A 203 -2.76 2.22 14.49
N PHE A 204 -2.23 1.28 13.73
CA PHE A 204 -2.83 0.75 12.52
C PHE A 204 -3.07 -0.76 12.64
N TYR A 205 -4.12 -1.23 12.02
CA TYR A 205 -4.34 -2.65 11.82
C TYR A 205 -3.66 -3.11 10.52
N ASP A 206 -2.87 -4.14 10.64
CA ASP A 206 -2.32 -4.89 9.52
C ASP A 206 -3.40 -5.81 8.95
N ALA A 207 -3.78 -5.62 7.69
CA ALA A 207 -4.85 -6.37 7.07
C ALA A 207 -4.54 -7.87 6.97
N TRP A 208 -3.29 -8.23 6.69
CA TRP A 208 -2.89 -9.63 6.65
C TRP A 208 -2.99 -10.30 8.02
N GLU A 209 -2.49 -9.64 9.05
CA GLU A 209 -2.52 -10.18 10.41
C GLU A 209 -3.95 -10.44 10.92
N LEU A 210 -4.91 -9.58 10.53
CA LEU A 210 -6.29 -9.69 11.03
C LEU A 210 -7.20 -10.54 10.15
N ALA A 211 -6.94 -10.61 8.86
CA ALA A 211 -7.90 -11.14 7.90
C ALA A 211 -7.26 -11.91 6.73
N GLY A 212 -5.94 -12.17 6.79
CA GLY A 212 -5.25 -13.11 5.91
C GLY A 212 -5.52 -14.55 6.26
N ASP A 213 -4.90 -15.47 5.54
CA ASP A 213 -4.89 -16.89 5.91
C ASP A 213 -3.79 -17.17 6.97
N ASP A 214 -3.65 -18.44 7.37
CA ASP A 214 -2.67 -18.88 8.38
C ASP A 214 -1.21 -18.89 7.85
N SER A 215 -0.96 -18.52 6.59
CA SER A 215 0.38 -18.47 6.02
C SER A 215 1.12 -17.20 6.46
N PRO A 216 2.46 -17.15 6.33
CA PRO A 216 3.24 -15.94 6.63
C PRO A 216 2.94 -14.73 5.73
N GLY A 217 2.24 -14.93 4.61
CA GLY A 217 1.87 -13.85 3.68
C GLY A 217 3.06 -13.23 2.95
N TYR A 218 4.07 -14.02 2.62
CA TYR A 218 5.28 -13.51 1.96
C TYR A 218 4.96 -12.84 0.64
N THR A 219 5.17 -11.54 0.56
CA THR A 219 5.07 -10.77 -0.70
C THR A 219 6.38 -10.82 -1.48
N TRP A 220 7.52 -11.06 -0.82
CA TRP A 220 8.80 -11.41 -1.40
C TRP A 220 9.12 -12.86 -1.09
N SER A 221 9.30 -13.71 -2.11
CA SER A 221 9.55 -15.13 -1.91
C SER A 221 10.48 -15.71 -2.97
N ASN A 222 11.41 -16.55 -2.55
CA ASN A 222 12.29 -17.29 -3.44
C ASN A 222 11.55 -18.32 -4.35
N ARG A 223 10.25 -18.52 -4.14
CA ARG A 223 9.39 -19.25 -5.09
C ARG A 223 9.09 -18.42 -6.35
N ASN A 224 9.19 -17.09 -6.26
CA ASN A 224 9.11 -16.19 -7.39
C ASN A 224 10.50 -16.12 -8.05
N PRO A 225 10.66 -16.56 -9.30
CA PRO A 225 11.96 -16.59 -9.96
C PRO A 225 12.59 -15.19 -10.15
N LEU A 226 11.78 -14.13 -10.19
CA LEU A 226 12.27 -12.75 -10.27
C LEU A 226 12.87 -12.29 -8.93
N ALA A 227 12.30 -12.69 -7.80
CA ALA A 227 12.83 -12.39 -6.47
C ALA A 227 14.02 -13.27 -6.09
N ALA A 228 14.04 -14.54 -6.53
CA ALA A 228 15.04 -15.53 -6.14
C ALA A 228 16.47 -15.12 -6.49
N VAL A 229 16.67 -14.30 -7.53
CA VAL A 229 18.00 -13.80 -7.93
C VAL A 229 18.64 -12.86 -6.90
N GLY A 230 17.83 -12.23 -6.05
CA GLY A 230 18.28 -11.33 -4.99
C GLY A 230 18.86 -12.04 -3.77
N LEU A 231 18.64 -13.36 -3.62
CA LEU A 231 19.07 -14.19 -2.49
C LEU A 231 18.61 -13.67 -1.11
N TYR A 232 17.53 -12.88 -1.08
CA TYR A 232 16.94 -12.42 0.17
C TYR A 232 16.05 -13.50 0.80
N PRO A 233 15.88 -13.50 2.13
CA PRO A 233 14.95 -14.41 2.77
C PRO A 233 13.50 -14.09 2.37
N ASP A 234 12.65 -15.14 2.35
CA ASP A 234 11.21 -14.94 2.15
C ASP A 234 10.66 -14.03 3.23
N ARG A 235 9.91 -12.98 2.83
CA ARG A 235 9.38 -11.97 3.76
C ARG A 235 8.10 -11.33 3.23
N ARG A 236 7.28 -10.86 4.14
CA ARG A 236 6.21 -9.92 3.83
C ARG A 236 6.79 -8.50 3.97
N PHE A 237 6.97 -7.82 2.86
CA PHE A 237 7.45 -6.44 2.76
C PHE A 237 6.36 -5.45 2.44
N ASP A 238 5.30 -5.91 1.77
CA ASP A 238 4.17 -5.10 1.39
C ASP A 238 3.03 -5.24 2.40
N TYR A 239 2.32 -4.13 2.64
CA TYR A 239 1.27 -4.06 3.64
C TYR A 239 0.10 -3.22 3.16
N ILE A 240 -1.09 -3.53 3.69
CA ILE A 240 -2.26 -2.66 3.73
C ILE A 240 -2.60 -2.46 5.20
N PHE A 241 -2.33 -1.26 5.69
CA PHE A 241 -2.68 -0.84 7.03
C PHE A 241 -3.94 0.03 7.00
N SER A 242 -4.83 -0.14 7.96
CA SER A 242 -5.92 0.78 8.23
C SER A 242 -5.79 1.36 9.63
N ALA A 243 -6.11 2.64 9.78
CA ALA A 243 -6.12 3.26 11.09
C ALA A 243 -7.14 2.58 12.01
N TRP A 244 -6.89 2.64 13.32
CA TRP A 244 -7.76 2.08 14.35
C TRP A 244 -9.24 2.26 13.99
N PRO A 245 -10.08 1.22 14.09
CA PRO A 245 -11.46 1.25 13.66
C PRO A 245 -12.27 2.35 14.33
N ARG A 246 -13.20 2.87 13.56
CA ARG A 246 -14.08 3.97 13.94
C ARG A 246 -15.50 3.47 14.15
N ARG A 247 -16.43 4.38 14.41
CA ARG A 247 -17.85 4.03 14.54
C ARG A 247 -18.30 3.22 13.32
N GLY A 248 -19.05 2.15 13.56
CA GLY A 248 -19.44 1.19 12.53
C GLY A 248 -18.35 0.17 12.17
N GLY A 249 -17.21 0.19 12.86
CA GLY A 249 -16.06 -0.65 12.53
C GLY A 249 -15.35 -0.25 11.24
N VAL A 250 -15.58 0.98 10.73
CA VAL A 250 -14.93 1.47 9.51
C VAL A 250 -13.42 1.36 9.63
N GLY A 251 -12.78 0.80 8.61
CA GLY A 251 -11.35 0.50 8.56
C GLY A 251 -10.98 -0.91 9.03
N HIS A 252 -11.92 -1.66 9.65
CA HIS A 252 -11.60 -3.03 10.08
C HIS A 252 -11.45 -3.96 8.88
N PRO A 253 -10.29 -4.66 8.72
CA PRO A 253 -10.08 -5.64 7.66
C PRO A 253 -11.03 -6.85 7.85
N THR A 254 -11.64 -7.30 6.75
CA THR A 254 -12.54 -8.45 6.73
C THR A 254 -12.07 -9.58 5.81
N GLY A 255 -11.05 -9.29 4.98
CA GLY A 255 -10.38 -10.24 4.11
C GLY A 255 -9.05 -9.67 3.66
N CYS A 256 -8.03 -10.53 3.49
CA CYS A 256 -6.76 -10.18 2.88
C CYS A 256 -6.20 -11.39 2.13
N SER A 257 -5.63 -11.15 0.95
CA SER A 257 -5.08 -12.22 0.10
C SER A 257 -3.87 -11.74 -0.72
N LEU A 258 -2.98 -12.68 -1.04
CA LEU A 258 -1.90 -12.46 -2.00
C LEU A 258 -2.45 -12.46 -3.44
N LEU A 259 -1.87 -11.61 -4.28
CA LEU A 259 -2.15 -11.54 -5.71
C LEU A 259 -0.91 -11.92 -6.53
N GLY A 260 -1.14 -12.54 -7.69
CA GLY A 260 -0.07 -12.84 -8.64
C GLY A 260 0.86 -13.97 -8.20
N VAL A 261 0.47 -14.80 -7.24
CA VAL A 261 1.19 -16.03 -6.89
C VAL A 261 0.99 -17.02 -8.03
N ARG A 262 2.04 -17.29 -8.79
CA ARG A 262 2.00 -18.14 -9.98
C ARG A 262 2.96 -19.31 -9.88
N ALA A 263 2.66 -20.38 -10.61
CA ALA A 263 3.52 -21.54 -10.67
C ALA A 263 4.88 -21.23 -11.34
N PRO A 264 5.93 -21.97 -11.01
CA PRO A 264 7.20 -21.88 -11.74
C PRO A 264 7.00 -22.11 -13.23
N GLY A 265 7.58 -21.22 -14.06
CA GLY A 265 7.43 -21.25 -15.53
C GLY A 265 6.27 -20.42 -16.07
N GLU A 266 5.34 -19.96 -15.24
CA GLU A 266 4.35 -18.97 -15.65
C GLU A 266 4.92 -17.56 -15.59
N GLN A 267 4.40 -16.65 -16.44
CA GLN A 267 4.79 -15.25 -16.45
C GLN A 267 4.46 -14.60 -15.10
N GLN A 268 5.47 -14.17 -14.37
CA GLN A 268 5.30 -13.39 -13.15
C GLN A 268 4.96 -11.93 -13.47
N VAL A 269 4.29 -11.24 -12.56
CA VAL A 269 4.00 -9.80 -12.68
C VAL A 269 5.20 -8.95 -12.28
N SER A 270 5.80 -9.27 -11.14
CA SER A 270 6.84 -8.54 -10.45
C SER A 270 7.68 -9.52 -9.66
N ASP A 271 8.80 -9.08 -9.09
CA ASP A 271 9.55 -9.77 -8.05
C ASP A 271 8.77 -9.79 -6.71
N HIS A 272 7.79 -8.90 -6.54
CA HIS A 272 6.83 -8.94 -5.44
C HIS A 272 5.50 -9.59 -5.85
N TYR A 273 4.83 -10.23 -4.88
CA TYR A 273 3.41 -10.53 -4.94
C TYR A 273 2.61 -9.33 -4.42
N GLY A 274 1.45 -9.06 -5.01
CA GLY A 274 0.54 -8.01 -4.53
C GLY A 274 -0.30 -8.46 -3.34
N LEU A 275 -0.93 -7.49 -2.68
CA LEU A 275 -1.93 -7.70 -1.64
C LEU A 275 -3.27 -7.08 -2.04
N ALA A 276 -4.37 -7.79 -1.75
CA ALA A 276 -5.71 -7.24 -1.75
C ALA A 276 -6.32 -7.37 -0.37
N ALA A 277 -6.96 -6.31 0.12
CA ALA A 277 -7.68 -6.32 1.39
C ALA A 277 -9.08 -5.74 1.25
N ASP A 278 -10.06 -6.38 1.88
CA ASP A 278 -11.42 -5.87 2.05
C ASP A 278 -11.51 -5.17 3.42
N LEU A 279 -11.84 -3.89 3.40
CA LEU A 279 -11.96 -3.04 4.59
C LEU A 279 -13.41 -2.59 4.75
N ARG A 280 -13.98 -2.66 5.97
CA ARG A 280 -15.31 -2.10 6.26
C ARG A 280 -15.33 -0.61 5.93
N TYR A 281 -16.38 -0.21 5.19
CA TYR A 281 -16.50 1.15 4.70
C TYR A 281 -17.96 1.59 4.52
#